data_65aa5a0524d88579f24d964c0d2fae11
#
_entry.id   65aa5a0524d88579f24d964c0d2fae11
#
_cell.length_a   1.000
_cell.length_b   1.000
_cell.length_c   1.000
_cell.angle_alpha   90.00
_cell.angle_beta   90.00
_cell.angle_gamma   90.00
#
_symmetry.space_group_name_H-M   'P 1'
#
loop_
_entity.id
_entity.type
_entity.pdbx_description
1 polymer ?
#
loop_
_entity_poly.entity_id
_entity_poly.type
_entity_poly.pdbx_seq_one_letter_code
_entity_poly.pdbx_strand_id
1 'polypeptide(L)'
;MSTTTPGPTVSPVDLSQRILNQKHPPTPQQAEVIGAPAGPALVVAGAGAGKTETMAARVVWLVANGLVLPEQVLGLTFTRKAASELGRRIRDRLESLAQSSFIRDLPESDPRRTALEAVTPTVATYDSYAGDIVREYGLLYPMEPAGRIITDTERWMIARDVVLGWDGPSAKDHGVGQLISTMLELNDDMDNHLCSIDDVREETRAAIANADTLPEREGKEGRKGVAGEVGKFIEAQQQRLDLLPLVATFRQRMDELNVMTFGQQMSRAAELVDRHAEIGDAHRRRFRVVMLDEYQDTGHTQRVMLRWLFGGGVDPDLTVTAVGDPMQSIYGFRGATASNLSTFRTDFPVGDEPAPKLQLTTSWRNPPRVLDLANAVSDWSLEWNREDDTNRPVRRLSAGRDIPGEDVRVAWFDRRDREVDWVADQLAAEYREFSDDLAATPGNGRDRQFTAAVLVRRNADALPIHDALVARGVPVEMTAGPGLLDVPEVADVYATLRVLVDPDDDIALLRLLTGVRWSIGARDLAALSARARQLS
;
A
#
# COMPACT_ATOMS: atom_id res chain seq x y z
N MET A 1 -1.94 -22.20 37.49
CA MET A 1 -1.28 -23.48 37.14
C MET A 1 -0.55 -23.27 35.83
N SER A 2 0.76 -23.19 35.89
CA SER A 2 1.61 -23.03 34.71
C SER A 2 1.57 -24.32 33.91
N THR A 3 0.76 -24.34 32.85
CA THR A 3 0.80 -25.40 31.84
C THR A 3 2.00 -25.12 30.96
N THR A 4 3.13 -25.74 31.26
CA THR A 4 4.26 -25.86 30.32
C THR A 4 3.73 -26.48 29.03
N THR A 5 3.56 -25.65 28.01
CA THR A 5 3.25 -26.12 26.65
C THR A 5 4.37 -27.06 26.25
N PRO A 6 4.09 -28.33 25.88
CA PRO A 6 5.13 -29.23 25.40
C PRO A 6 5.80 -28.58 24.20
N GLY A 7 7.12 -28.55 24.18
CA GLY A 7 7.90 -28.00 23.08
C GLY A 7 7.51 -28.63 21.73
N PRO A 8 7.78 -27.96 20.61
CA PRO A 8 7.40 -28.44 19.28
C PRO A 8 7.95 -29.84 19.01
N THR A 9 7.07 -30.77 18.65
CA THR A 9 7.41 -32.17 18.39
C THR A 9 7.87 -32.41 16.95
N VAL A 10 7.55 -31.50 16.01
CA VAL A 10 7.88 -31.60 14.58
C VAL A 10 8.70 -30.39 14.14
N SER A 11 9.85 -30.66 13.52
CA SER A 11 10.66 -29.59 12.95
C SER A 11 10.02 -29.01 11.66
N PRO A 12 10.32 -27.76 11.26
CA PRO A 12 9.86 -27.20 9.99
C PRO A 12 10.25 -28.05 8.76
N VAL A 13 11.42 -28.66 8.79
CA VAL A 13 11.92 -29.51 7.70
C VAL A 13 11.15 -30.83 7.66
N ASP A 14 10.95 -31.49 8.82
CA ASP A 14 10.18 -32.74 8.88
C ASP A 14 8.72 -32.53 8.50
N LEU A 15 8.11 -31.41 8.92
CA LEU A 15 6.76 -31.05 8.50
C LEU A 15 6.68 -30.94 6.96
N SER A 16 7.58 -30.20 6.35
CA SER A 16 7.59 -30.00 4.90
C SER A 16 7.83 -31.31 4.13
N GLN A 17 8.89 -32.06 4.46
CA GLN A 17 9.32 -33.21 3.69
C GLN A 17 8.55 -34.50 4.01
N ARG A 18 8.36 -34.79 5.30
CA ARG A 18 7.82 -36.09 5.75
C ARG A 18 6.31 -36.10 5.90
N ILE A 19 5.72 -34.96 6.31
CA ILE A 19 4.29 -34.88 6.58
C ILE A 19 3.53 -34.37 5.37
N LEU A 20 3.99 -33.24 4.79
CA LEU A 20 3.34 -32.58 3.65
C LEU A 20 3.90 -33.02 2.30
N ASN A 21 4.93 -33.87 2.27
CA ASN A 21 5.57 -34.40 1.06
C ASN A 21 5.91 -33.32 0.02
N GLN A 22 6.42 -32.17 0.49
CA GLN A 22 6.77 -31.06 -0.37
C GLN A 22 8.10 -31.32 -1.10
N LYS A 23 8.15 -31.00 -2.40
CA LYS A 23 9.32 -31.21 -3.25
C LYS A 23 10.56 -30.42 -2.77
N HIS A 24 10.34 -29.23 -2.22
CA HIS A 24 11.41 -28.34 -1.78
C HIS A 24 11.25 -28.04 -0.28
N PRO A 25 12.22 -28.46 0.56
CA PRO A 25 12.20 -28.11 1.98
C PRO A 25 12.48 -26.61 2.18
N PRO A 26 12.10 -26.06 3.33
CA PRO A 26 12.47 -24.70 3.68
C PRO A 26 14.01 -24.55 3.77
N THR A 27 14.52 -23.42 3.35
CA THR A 27 15.93 -23.05 3.59
C THR A 27 16.20 -22.94 5.08
N PRO A 28 17.48 -22.94 5.53
CA PRO A 28 17.80 -22.72 6.94
C PRO A 28 17.17 -21.46 7.50
N GLN A 29 17.20 -20.33 6.76
CA GLN A 29 16.58 -19.08 7.17
C GLN A 29 15.05 -19.17 7.23
N GLN A 30 14.42 -19.82 6.27
CA GLN A 30 12.97 -20.06 6.31
C GLN A 30 12.59 -20.99 7.47
N ALA A 31 13.38 -22.03 7.72
CA ALA A 31 13.16 -22.93 8.85
C ALA A 31 13.30 -22.21 10.21
N GLU A 32 14.25 -21.28 10.33
CA GLU A 32 14.41 -20.44 11.50
C GLU A 32 13.15 -19.57 11.73
N VAL A 33 12.62 -18.94 10.68
CA VAL A 33 11.38 -18.13 10.77
C VAL A 33 10.18 -19.02 11.10
N ILE A 34 10.01 -20.14 10.43
CA ILE A 34 8.88 -21.06 10.62
C ILE A 34 8.87 -21.60 12.04
N GLY A 35 10.02 -22.04 12.54
CA GLY A 35 10.21 -22.62 13.88
C GLY A 35 10.51 -21.61 14.99
N ALA A 36 10.46 -20.30 14.71
CA ALA A 36 10.71 -19.29 15.74
C ALA A 36 9.73 -19.45 16.91
N PRO A 37 10.17 -19.20 18.16
CA PRO A 37 9.33 -19.30 19.35
C PRO A 37 8.04 -18.48 19.25
N ALA A 38 7.07 -18.78 20.11
CA ALA A 38 5.92 -17.91 20.32
C ALA A 38 6.38 -16.50 20.75
N GLY A 39 5.64 -15.48 20.35
CA GLY A 39 5.98 -14.10 20.60
C GLY A 39 6.09 -13.26 19.30
N PRO A 40 6.35 -11.96 19.44
CA PRO A 40 6.52 -11.07 18.30
C PRO A 40 7.87 -11.31 17.58
N ALA A 41 7.87 -11.20 16.26
CA ALA A 41 9.09 -11.27 15.44
C ALA A 41 8.94 -10.43 14.16
N LEU A 42 10.00 -9.71 13.81
CA LEU A 42 10.12 -9.02 12.54
C LEU A 42 10.92 -9.87 11.55
N VAL A 43 10.35 -10.11 10.38
CA VAL A 43 11.02 -10.81 9.28
C VAL A 43 11.29 -9.83 8.14
N VAL A 44 12.54 -9.49 7.91
CA VAL A 44 12.96 -8.69 6.75
C VAL A 44 13.29 -9.65 5.61
N ALA A 45 12.50 -9.58 4.53
CA ALA A 45 12.57 -10.55 3.46
C ALA A 45 12.60 -9.86 2.10
N GLY A 46 13.70 -10.00 1.38
CA GLY A 46 13.89 -9.39 0.08
C GLY A 46 12.96 -9.94 -1.01
N ALA A 47 13.04 -9.30 -2.18
CA ALA A 47 12.23 -9.69 -3.35
C ALA A 47 12.51 -11.15 -3.76
N GLY A 48 11.44 -11.95 -3.88
CA GLY A 48 11.55 -13.35 -4.28
C GLY A 48 12.07 -14.31 -3.20
N ALA A 49 12.26 -13.86 -1.94
CA ALA A 49 12.74 -14.69 -0.84
C ALA A 49 11.69 -15.64 -0.24
N GLY A 50 10.47 -15.64 -0.78
CA GLY A 50 9.41 -16.53 -0.32
C GLY A 50 8.68 -16.06 0.94
N LYS A 51 8.48 -14.74 1.09
CA LYS A 51 7.72 -14.12 2.20
C LYS A 51 6.42 -14.87 2.52
N THR A 52 5.47 -14.81 1.60
CA THR A 52 4.14 -15.42 1.75
C THR A 52 4.19 -16.92 1.98
N GLU A 53 5.14 -17.60 1.32
CA GLU A 53 5.39 -19.03 1.48
C GLU A 53 5.81 -19.37 2.91
N THR A 54 6.75 -18.61 3.46
CA THR A 54 7.26 -18.79 4.83
C THR A 54 6.19 -18.49 5.87
N MET A 55 5.37 -17.45 5.65
CA MET A 55 4.23 -17.13 6.53
C MET A 55 3.21 -18.27 6.57
N ALA A 56 2.79 -18.76 5.40
CA ALA A 56 1.84 -19.89 5.33
C ALA A 56 2.42 -21.15 6.01
N ALA A 57 3.70 -21.44 5.78
CA ALA A 57 4.37 -22.58 6.40
C ALA A 57 4.46 -22.44 7.93
N ARG A 58 4.70 -21.20 8.47
CA ARG A 58 4.70 -20.95 9.90
C ARG A 58 3.34 -21.21 10.54
N VAL A 59 2.25 -20.75 9.94
CA VAL A 59 0.90 -21.04 10.42
C VAL A 59 0.66 -22.54 10.51
N VAL A 60 0.96 -23.28 9.43
CA VAL A 60 0.77 -24.73 9.38
C VAL A 60 1.65 -25.45 10.41
N TRP A 61 2.88 -24.98 10.63
CA TRP A 61 3.78 -25.52 11.64
C TRP A 61 3.25 -25.32 13.07
N LEU A 62 2.73 -24.12 13.36
CA LEU A 62 2.12 -23.84 14.66
C LEU A 62 0.89 -24.73 14.93
N VAL A 63 0.03 -24.92 13.92
CA VAL A 63 -1.14 -25.82 14.02
C VAL A 63 -0.70 -27.29 14.16
N ALA A 64 0.26 -27.75 13.37
CA ALA A 64 0.75 -29.13 13.42
C ALA A 64 1.32 -29.48 14.81
N ASN A 65 2.00 -28.53 15.46
CA ASN A 65 2.53 -28.71 16.81
C ASN A 65 1.52 -28.45 17.94
N GLY A 66 0.24 -28.17 17.62
CA GLY A 66 -0.81 -27.95 18.61
C GLY A 66 -0.65 -26.66 19.42
N LEU A 67 0.14 -25.70 18.91
CA LEU A 67 0.36 -24.41 19.56
C LEU A 67 -0.80 -23.44 19.33
N VAL A 68 -1.56 -23.63 18.26
CA VAL A 68 -2.72 -22.82 17.89
C VAL A 68 -3.70 -23.66 17.07
N LEU A 69 -4.98 -23.29 17.11
CA LEU A 69 -6.00 -23.83 16.21
C LEU A 69 -6.23 -22.88 15.01
N PRO A 70 -6.71 -23.37 13.86
CA PRO A 70 -6.91 -22.54 12.66
C PRO A 70 -7.75 -21.27 12.89
N GLU A 71 -8.80 -21.33 13.68
CA GLU A 71 -9.67 -20.20 14.04
C GLU A 71 -8.97 -19.10 14.84
N GLN A 72 -7.86 -19.41 15.46
CA GLN A 72 -7.07 -18.47 16.26
C GLN A 72 -6.00 -17.75 15.45
N VAL A 73 -5.99 -17.94 14.13
CA VAL A 73 -5.02 -17.31 13.23
C VAL A 73 -5.67 -16.14 12.49
N LEU A 74 -5.02 -14.99 12.53
CA LEU A 74 -5.33 -13.78 11.77
C LEU A 74 -4.20 -13.46 10.81
N GLY A 75 -4.50 -13.36 9.52
CA GLY A 75 -3.59 -12.86 8.48
C GLY A 75 -4.06 -11.50 7.97
N LEU A 76 -3.20 -10.49 8.02
CA LEU A 76 -3.48 -9.16 7.48
C LEU A 76 -2.49 -8.84 6.35
N THR A 77 -3.01 -8.29 5.27
CA THR A 77 -2.21 -7.90 4.10
C THR A 77 -2.76 -6.63 3.44
N PHE A 78 -2.01 -6.05 2.50
CA PHE A 78 -2.33 -4.75 1.93
C PHE A 78 -3.41 -4.81 0.84
N THR A 79 -3.49 -5.88 0.05
CA THR A 79 -4.43 -5.97 -1.08
C THR A 79 -5.37 -7.16 -0.98
N ARG A 80 -6.59 -7.03 -1.52
CA ARG A 80 -7.57 -8.12 -1.60
C ARG A 80 -7.01 -9.35 -2.32
N LYS A 81 -6.21 -9.14 -3.38
CA LYS A 81 -5.57 -10.24 -4.12
C LYS A 81 -4.57 -10.98 -3.24
N ALA A 82 -3.72 -10.26 -2.52
CA ALA A 82 -2.75 -10.86 -1.59
C ALA A 82 -3.46 -11.59 -0.43
N ALA A 83 -4.56 -11.03 0.12
CA ALA A 83 -5.36 -11.70 1.15
C ALA A 83 -5.96 -13.02 0.63
N SER A 84 -6.53 -13.01 -0.57
CA SER A 84 -7.07 -14.21 -1.21
C SER A 84 -5.98 -15.26 -1.46
N GLU A 85 -4.81 -14.84 -1.94
CA GLU A 85 -3.69 -15.74 -2.22
C GLU A 85 -3.10 -16.35 -0.94
N LEU A 86 -2.84 -15.53 0.09
CA LEU A 86 -2.35 -16.00 1.39
C LEU A 86 -3.37 -16.96 2.03
N GLY A 87 -4.65 -16.59 2.05
CA GLY A 87 -5.73 -17.43 2.59
C GLY A 87 -5.85 -18.76 1.86
N ARG A 88 -5.77 -18.76 0.54
CA ARG A 88 -5.77 -20.00 -0.27
C ARG A 88 -4.56 -20.87 0.06
N ARG A 89 -3.34 -20.31 0.09
CA ARG A 89 -2.12 -21.07 0.40
C ARG A 89 -2.15 -21.70 1.79
N ILE A 90 -2.66 -20.98 2.79
CA ILE A 90 -2.82 -21.52 4.14
C ILE A 90 -3.83 -22.67 4.12
N ARG A 91 -5.00 -22.50 3.50
CA ARG A 91 -6.04 -23.53 3.39
C ARG A 91 -5.52 -24.80 2.72
N ASP A 92 -4.95 -24.68 1.51
CA ASP A 92 -4.45 -25.83 0.74
C ASP A 92 -3.46 -26.67 1.57
N ARG A 93 -2.65 -26.02 2.40
CA ARG A 93 -1.68 -26.69 3.27
C ARG A 93 -2.30 -27.28 4.53
N LEU A 94 -3.27 -26.61 5.15
CA LEU A 94 -3.99 -27.16 6.29
C LEU A 94 -4.83 -28.38 5.85
N GLU A 95 -5.41 -28.35 4.66
CA GLU A 95 -6.07 -29.53 4.06
C GLU A 95 -5.08 -30.68 3.85
N SER A 96 -3.89 -30.38 3.32
CA SER A 96 -2.83 -31.41 3.17
C SER A 96 -2.39 -31.96 4.53
N LEU A 97 -2.29 -31.11 5.55
CA LEU A 97 -1.99 -31.53 6.92
C LEU A 97 -3.10 -32.40 7.50
N ALA A 98 -4.38 -32.03 7.33
CA ALA A 98 -5.54 -32.80 7.78
C ALA A 98 -5.56 -34.23 7.19
N GLN A 99 -5.18 -34.35 5.92
CA GLN A 99 -5.12 -35.63 5.20
C GLN A 99 -3.89 -36.47 5.54
N SER A 100 -2.91 -35.93 6.27
CA SER A 100 -1.69 -36.64 6.64
C SER A 100 -1.95 -37.75 7.67
N SER A 101 -1.13 -38.82 7.67
CA SER A 101 -1.16 -39.82 8.75
C SER A 101 -0.85 -39.19 10.11
N PHE A 102 -0.02 -38.17 10.14
CA PHE A 102 0.35 -37.44 11.34
C PHE A 102 -0.87 -36.92 12.14
N ILE A 103 -1.89 -36.38 11.46
CA ILE A 103 -3.13 -35.92 12.11
C ILE A 103 -4.12 -37.06 12.30
N ARG A 104 -4.23 -37.97 11.34
CA ARG A 104 -5.17 -39.10 11.45
C ARG A 104 -4.85 -40.07 12.59
N ASP A 105 -3.58 -40.19 12.94
CA ASP A 105 -3.11 -41.09 14.01
C ASP A 105 -3.21 -40.43 15.41
N LEU A 106 -3.58 -39.15 15.51
CA LEU A 106 -3.85 -38.49 16.78
C LEU A 106 -5.11 -39.07 17.44
N PRO A 107 -5.21 -39.00 18.77
CA PRO A 107 -6.44 -39.38 19.49
C PRO A 107 -7.67 -38.67 18.96
N GLU A 108 -8.84 -39.29 18.97
CA GLU A 108 -10.11 -38.68 18.52
C GLU A 108 -10.45 -37.42 19.33
N SER A 109 -9.99 -37.34 20.59
CA SER A 109 -10.16 -36.17 21.45
C SER A 109 -9.21 -35.01 21.14
N ASP A 110 -8.25 -35.17 20.23
CA ASP A 110 -7.33 -34.10 19.86
C ASP A 110 -8.07 -32.99 19.10
N PRO A 111 -8.06 -31.74 19.58
CA PRO A 111 -8.84 -30.65 18.99
C PRO A 111 -8.43 -30.33 17.55
N ARG A 112 -7.18 -30.65 17.14
CA ARG A 112 -6.68 -30.42 15.78
C ARG A 112 -7.46 -31.21 14.73
N ARG A 113 -7.91 -32.43 15.05
CA ARG A 113 -8.67 -33.28 14.12
C ARG A 113 -9.96 -32.59 13.68
N THR A 114 -10.75 -32.10 14.65
CA THR A 114 -12.02 -31.42 14.36
C THR A 114 -11.82 -30.04 13.77
N ALA A 115 -10.85 -29.27 14.29
CA ALA A 115 -10.61 -27.91 13.83
C ALA A 115 -10.10 -27.85 12.37
N LEU A 116 -9.26 -28.80 11.95
CA LEU A 116 -8.76 -28.86 10.59
C LEU A 116 -9.83 -29.26 9.56
N GLU A 117 -10.92 -29.91 9.98
CA GLU A 117 -12.03 -30.28 9.09
C GLU A 117 -13.06 -29.15 8.91
N ALA A 118 -13.23 -28.30 9.91
CA ALA A 118 -14.38 -27.40 10.00
C ALA A 118 -14.04 -25.91 9.83
N VAL A 119 -12.79 -25.50 10.09
CA VAL A 119 -12.47 -24.07 10.29
C VAL A 119 -11.27 -23.62 9.46
N THR A 120 -11.41 -22.44 8.88
CA THR A 120 -10.33 -21.77 8.13
C THR A 120 -9.83 -20.54 8.89
N PRO A 121 -8.52 -20.20 8.78
CA PRO A 121 -7.97 -18.96 9.31
C PRO A 121 -8.66 -17.72 8.76
N THR A 122 -8.74 -16.67 9.57
CA THR A 122 -9.20 -15.35 9.13
C THR A 122 -8.07 -14.66 8.38
N VAL A 123 -8.30 -14.32 7.11
CA VAL A 123 -7.34 -13.54 6.30
C VAL A 123 -8.09 -12.37 5.66
N ALA A 124 -7.61 -11.16 5.88
CA ALA A 124 -8.25 -9.92 5.43
C ALA A 124 -7.23 -8.87 5.00
N THR A 125 -7.69 -7.79 4.39
CA THR A 125 -6.88 -6.58 4.26
C THR A 125 -6.92 -5.77 5.55
N TYR A 126 -5.90 -4.93 5.78
CA TYR A 126 -5.90 -4.00 6.93
C TYR A 126 -7.19 -3.16 6.98
N ASP A 127 -7.63 -2.64 5.83
CA ASP A 127 -8.83 -1.79 5.74
C ASP A 127 -10.12 -2.58 6.01
N SER A 128 -10.22 -3.82 5.52
CA SER A 128 -11.38 -4.67 5.80
C SER A 128 -11.48 -4.99 7.29
N TYR A 129 -10.34 -5.27 7.92
CA TYR A 129 -10.27 -5.56 9.35
C TYR A 129 -10.62 -4.35 10.22
N ALA A 130 -10.17 -3.14 9.82
CA ALA A 130 -10.59 -1.90 10.45
C ALA A 130 -12.10 -1.69 10.32
N GLY A 131 -12.69 -2.00 9.16
CA GLY A 131 -14.14 -1.97 8.94
C GLY A 131 -14.91 -2.94 9.85
N ASP A 132 -14.36 -4.12 10.11
CA ASP A 132 -14.96 -5.08 11.05
C ASP A 132 -14.98 -4.51 12.47
N ILE A 133 -13.87 -3.89 12.91
CA ILE A 133 -13.79 -3.23 14.24
C ILE A 133 -14.83 -2.10 14.34
N VAL A 134 -14.93 -1.23 13.33
CA VAL A 134 -15.90 -0.13 13.35
C VAL A 134 -17.34 -0.66 13.38
N ARG A 135 -17.65 -1.73 12.64
CA ARG A 135 -18.99 -2.34 12.66
C ARG A 135 -19.32 -2.99 14.01
N GLU A 136 -18.35 -3.65 14.63
CA GLU A 136 -18.55 -4.38 15.88
C GLU A 136 -18.61 -3.45 17.10
N TYR A 137 -17.74 -2.43 17.13
CA TYR A 137 -17.54 -1.57 18.29
C TYR A 137 -17.93 -0.10 18.07
N GLY A 138 -18.38 0.29 16.89
CA GLY A 138 -18.66 1.69 16.55
C GLY A 138 -19.67 2.38 17.45
N LEU A 139 -20.58 1.63 18.11
CA LEU A 139 -21.51 2.18 19.08
C LEU A 139 -20.85 2.69 20.38
N LEU A 140 -19.59 2.33 20.62
CA LEU A 140 -18.80 2.89 21.73
C LEU A 140 -18.32 4.32 21.42
N TYR A 141 -18.40 4.73 20.18
CA TYR A 141 -18.09 6.07 19.70
C TYR A 141 -19.41 6.80 19.40
N PRO A 142 -19.54 8.13 19.60
CA PRO A 142 -20.76 8.86 19.27
C PRO A 142 -20.91 9.03 17.74
N MET A 143 -21.08 7.92 17.03
CA MET A 143 -21.27 7.88 15.58
C MET A 143 -22.18 6.71 15.18
N GLU A 144 -22.79 6.82 14.02
CA GLU A 144 -23.55 5.74 13.40
C GLU A 144 -22.59 4.70 12.80
N PRO A 145 -22.53 3.44 13.31
CA PRO A 145 -21.60 2.42 12.82
C PRO A 145 -21.85 2.00 11.36
N ALA A 146 -23.07 2.25 10.87
CA ALA A 146 -23.51 1.88 9.51
C ALA A 146 -23.16 2.94 8.45
N GLY A 147 -22.24 3.85 8.71
CA GLY A 147 -21.83 4.86 7.74
C GLY A 147 -21.37 4.23 6.42
N ARG A 148 -21.89 4.75 5.30
CA ARG A 148 -21.58 4.25 3.96
C ARG A 148 -20.20 4.71 3.52
N ILE A 149 -19.38 3.79 3.01
CA ILE A 149 -18.13 4.14 2.36
C ILE A 149 -18.42 4.80 1.01
N ILE A 150 -17.82 5.95 0.76
CA ILE A 150 -17.97 6.71 -0.48
C ILE A 150 -16.73 6.65 -1.36
N THR A 151 -16.94 6.90 -2.66
CA THR A 151 -15.86 7.01 -3.64
C THR A 151 -15.19 8.37 -3.56
N ASP A 152 -13.97 8.50 -4.14
CA ASP A 152 -13.27 9.78 -4.23
C ASP A 152 -14.09 10.82 -5.01
N THR A 153 -14.87 10.39 -6.02
CA THR A 153 -15.74 11.28 -6.78
C THR A 153 -16.88 11.84 -5.92
N GLU A 154 -17.57 10.99 -5.15
CA GLU A 154 -18.63 11.45 -4.23
C GLU A 154 -18.05 12.37 -3.16
N ARG A 155 -16.89 12.03 -2.61
CA ARG A 155 -16.15 12.85 -1.66
C ARG A 155 -15.83 14.23 -2.24
N TRP A 156 -15.34 14.27 -3.47
CA TRP A 156 -15.04 15.51 -4.17
C TRP A 156 -16.28 16.36 -4.40
N MET A 157 -17.42 15.76 -4.74
CA MET A 157 -18.69 16.46 -4.89
C MET A 157 -19.15 17.08 -3.58
N ILE A 158 -19.10 16.37 -2.47
CA ILE A 158 -19.41 16.91 -1.14
C ILE A 158 -18.47 18.07 -0.80
N ALA A 159 -17.17 17.90 -1.04
CA ALA A 159 -16.16 18.94 -0.82
C ALA A 159 -16.45 20.18 -1.67
N ARG A 160 -16.83 20.00 -2.95
CA ARG A 160 -17.21 21.10 -3.84
C ARG A 160 -18.41 21.88 -3.32
N ASP A 161 -19.46 21.19 -2.89
CA ASP A 161 -20.67 21.84 -2.37
C ASP A 161 -20.36 22.67 -1.10
N VAL A 162 -19.50 22.14 -0.22
CA VAL A 162 -19.02 22.85 0.98
C VAL A 162 -18.20 24.09 0.59
N VAL A 163 -17.26 23.97 -0.36
CA VAL A 163 -16.41 25.09 -0.81
C VAL A 163 -17.22 26.16 -1.52
N LEU A 164 -18.21 25.81 -2.33
CA LEU A 164 -19.08 26.78 -3.02
C LEU A 164 -19.95 27.58 -2.04
N GLY A 165 -20.30 27.01 -0.89
CA GLY A 165 -21.02 27.71 0.18
C GLY A 165 -20.12 28.43 1.19
N TRP A 166 -18.78 28.38 1.00
CA TRP A 166 -17.82 28.92 1.94
C TRP A 166 -17.49 30.39 1.66
N ASP A 167 -17.68 31.26 2.64
CA ASP A 167 -17.38 32.69 2.61
C ASP A 167 -16.28 33.11 3.60
N GLY A 168 -15.65 32.13 4.26
CA GLY A 168 -14.61 32.34 5.27
C GLY A 168 -13.21 32.62 4.70
N PRO A 169 -12.16 32.47 5.52
CA PRO A 169 -10.78 32.70 5.09
C PRO A 169 -10.42 31.86 3.86
N SER A 170 -9.50 32.35 3.03
CA SER A 170 -9.03 31.72 1.79
C SER A 170 -10.06 31.57 0.65
N ALA A 171 -11.34 31.91 0.85
CA ALA A 171 -12.38 31.79 -0.18
C ALA A 171 -12.11 32.63 -1.43
N LYS A 172 -11.42 33.79 -1.28
CA LYS A 172 -11.14 34.74 -2.36
C LYS A 172 -9.75 34.62 -2.96
N ASP A 173 -8.85 33.91 -2.29
CA ASP A 173 -7.43 33.86 -2.64
C ASP A 173 -7.08 32.69 -3.53
N HIS A 174 -7.96 31.66 -3.61
CA HIS A 174 -7.74 30.41 -4.32
C HIS A 174 -8.91 30.06 -5.23
N GLY A 175 -8.61 29.45 -6.38
CA GLY A 175 -9.65 28.85 -7.23
C GLY A 175 -10.34 27.68 -6.52
N VAL A 176 -11.65 27.49 -6.79
CA VAL A 176 -12.48 26.45 -6.16
C VAL A 176 -11.80 25.07 -6.17
N GLY A 177 -11.28 24.65 -7.33
CA GLY A 177 -10.62 23.34 -7.45
C GLY A 177 -9.36 23.19 -6.57
N GLN A 178 -8.56 24.25 -6.47
CA GLN A 178 -7.37 24.27 -5.61
C GLN A 178 -7.76 24.21 -4.14
N LEU A 179 -8.77 24.98 -3.73
CA LEU A 179 -9.25 24.99 -2.36
C LEU A 179 -9.81 23.63 -1.94
N ILE A 180 -10.56 22.95 -2.84
CA ILE A 180 -11.02 21.57 -2.62
C ILE A 180 -9.82 20.64 -2.39
N SER A 181 -8.84 20.64 -3.31
CA SER A 181 -7.68 19.73 -3.20
C SER A 181 -6.92 19.94 -1.91
N THR A 182 -6.59 21.19 -1.56
CA THR A 182 -5.82 21.52 -0.34
C THR A 182 -6.60 21.17 0.94
N MET A 183 -7.92 21.40 0.97
CA MET A 183 -8.78 21.00 2.09
C MET A 183 -8.80 19.47 2.25
N LEU A 184 -8.96 18.73 1.15
CA LEU A 184 -9.00 17.26 1.19
C LEU A 184 -7.66 16.66 1.57
N GLU A 185 -6.55 17.22 1.08
CA GLU A 185 -5.19 16.81 1.47
C GLU A 185 -4.95 17.03 2.96
N LEU A 186 -5.29 18.21 3.49
CA LEU A 186 -5.16 18.49 4.93
C LEU A 186 -6.04 17.55 5.76
N ASN A 187 -7.28 17.28 5.33
CA ASN A 187 -8.14 16.33 6.01
C ASN A 187 -7.55 14.92 6.04
N ASP A 188 -6.98 14.45 4.92
CA ASP A 188 -6.35 13.12 4.83
C ASP A 188 -5.10 13.03 5.71
N ASP A 189 -4.28 14.07 5.73
CA ASP A 189 -3.11 14.13 6.61
C ASP A 189 -3.53 14.05 8.09
N MET A 190 -4.59 14.77 8.47
CA MET A 190 -5.12 14.71 9.83
C MET A 190 -5.63 13.30 10.18
N ASP A 191 -6.39 12.67 9.28
CA ASP A 191 -6.89 11.30 9.46
C ASP A 191 -5.73 10.28 9.53
N ASN A 192 -4.74 10.41 8.65
CA ASN A 192 -3.56 9.52 8.60
C ASN A 192 -2.66 9.64 9.84
N HIS A 193 -2.65 10.80 10.50
CA HIS A 193 -1.83 11.07 11.68
C HIS A 193 -2.61 11.08 12.99
N LEU A 194 -3.92 10.77 12.96
CA LEU A 194 -4.82 10.79 14.13
C LEU A 194 -4.80 12.14 14.86
N CYS A 195 -4.73 13.25 14.10
CA CYS A 195 -4.72 14.58 14.64
C CYS A 195 -6.11 15.22 14.60
N SER A 196 -6.55 15.78 15.71
CA SER A 196 -7.75 16.61 15.76
C SER A 196 -7.50 18.00 15.15
N ILE A 197 -8.56 18.73 14.86
CA ILE A 197 -8.48 20.13 14.42
C ILE A 197 -7.78 21.00 15.49
N ASP A 198 -8.00 20.69 16.76
CA ASP A 198 -7.40 21.43 17.87
C ASP A 198 -5.90 21.16 17.99
N ASP A 199 -5.47 19.89 17.84
CA ASP A 199 -4.05 19.53 17.81
C ASP A 199 -3.30 20.27 16.70
N VAL A 200 -3.84 20.22 15.47
CA VAL A 200 -3.23 20.91 14.32
C VAL A 200 -3.20 22.43 14.57
N ARG A 201 -4.24 23.01 15.15
CA ARG A 201 -4.30 24.43 15.48
C ARG A 201 -3.24 24.83 16.50
N GLU A 202 -3.10 24.05 17.57
CA GLU A 202 -2.15 24.32 18.65
C GLU A 202 -0.70 24.22 18.14
N GLU A 203 -0.36 23.11 17.51
CA GLU A 203 0.99 22.87 16.96
C GLU A 203 1.37 23.87 15.88
N THR A 204 0.42 24.25 15.00
CA THR A 204 0.67 25.24 13.96
C THR A 204 0.94 26.63 14.57
N ARG A 205 0.19 27.02 15.59
CA ARG A 205 0.43 28.28 16.32
C ARG A 205 1.78 28.26 17.04
N ALA A 206 2.13 27.14 17.67
CA ALA A 206 3.43 26.97 18.31
C ALA A 206 4.58 27.06 17.29
N ALA A 207 4.42 26.46 16.12
CA ALA A 207 5.40 26.52 15.03
C ALA A 207 5.61 27.95 14.52
N ILE A 208 4.53 28.73 14.34
CA ILE A 208 4.62 30.14 13.97
C ILE A 208 5.35 30.96 15.08
N ALA A 209 4.94 30.78 16.33
CA ALA A 209 5.57 31.51 17.46
C ALA A 209 7.06 31.19 17.56
N ASN A 210 7.46 29.92 17.36
CA ASN A 210 8.87 29.55 17.33
C ASN A 210 9.63 30.16 16.15
N ALA A 211 9.02 30.21 14.96
CA ALA A 211 9.62 30.84 13.79
C ALA A 211 9.83 32.35 13.98
N ASP A 212 8.91 33.03 14.67
CA ASP A 212 9.01 34.46 14.99
C ASP A 212 10.16 34.79 15.98
N THR A 213 10.64 33.80 16.74
CA THR A 213 11.81 33.99 17.64
C THR A 213 13.15 33.88 16.93
N LEU A 214 13.18 33.46 15.67
CA LEU A 214 14.42 33.33 14.92
C LEU A 214 15.06 34.69 14.64
N PRO A 215 16.41 34.80 14.74
CA PRO A 215 17.08 36.09 14.56
C PRO A 215 16.88 36.63 13.13
N GLU A 216 16.55 37.90 13.03
CA GLU A 216 16.50 38.62 11.76
C GLU A 216 17.87 38.58 11.06
N ARG A 217 17.92 38.18 9.81
CA ARG A 217 19.13 38.26 8.98
C ARG A 217 19.17 39.62 8.25
N GLU A 218 20.30 40.26 8.31
CA GLU A 218 20.57 41.45 7.49
C GLU A 218 20.70 41.02 6.01
N GLY A 219 19.78 41.45 5.16
CA GLY A 219 19.82 41.20 3.71
C GLY A 219 20.91 42.04 3.04
N LYS A 220 21.25 41.74 1.78
CA LYS A 220 22.28 42.41 0.96
C LYS A 220 22.12 43.93 0.83
N GLU A 221 20.99 44.49 1.20
CA GLU A 221 20.66 45.93 1.12
C GLU A 221 20.43 46.57 2.50
N GLY A 222 20.90 45.94 3.60
CA GLY A 222 20.73 46.49 4.96
C GLY A 222 19.28 46.48 5.48
N ARG A 223 18.37 45.80 4.78
CA ARG A 223 16.99 45.60 5.26
C ARG A 223 16.97 44.45 6.24
N LYS A 224 16.55 44.73 7.47
CA LYS A 224 16.25 43.72 8.47
C LYS A 224 14.91 43.05 8.14
N GLY A 225 14.89 41.73 8.07
CA GLY A 225 13.67 40.93 7.86
C GLY A 225 13.90 39.47 8.15
N VAL A 226 12.82 38.75 8.37
CA VAL A 226 12.83 37.30 8.47
C VAL A 226 13.38 36.74 7.17
N ALA A 227 14.30 35.75 7.22
CA ALA A 227 14.83 35.11 6.03
C ALA A 227 13.64 34.68 5.13
N GLY A 228 13.72 34.89 3.81
CA GLY A 228 12.58 34.71 2.91
C GLY A 228 11.97 33.28 2.95
N GLU A 229 12.75 32.27 3.35
CA GLU A 229 12.27 30.91 3.58
C GLU A 229 11.43 30.79 4.86
N VAL A 230 11.81 31.47 5.94
CA VAL A 230 11.04 31.51 7.19
C VAL A 230 9.72 32.26 7.00
N GLY A 231 9.73 33.37 6.23
CA GLY A 231 8.51 34.10 5.87
C GLY A 231 7.52 33.21 5.09
N LYS A 232 7.99 32.46 4.10
CA LYS A 232 7.17 31.49 3.36
C LYS A 232 6.63 30.39 4.26
N PHE A 233 7.44 29.93 5.22
CA PHE A 233 7.00 28.93 6.19
C PHE A 233 5.85 29.48 7.04
N ILE A 234 5.99 30.69 7.61
CA ILE A 234 4.95 31.32 8.42
C ILE A 234 3.67 31.52 7.60
N GLU A 235 3.79 31.97 6.35
CA GLU A 235 2.65 32.14 5.43
C GLU A 235 1.92 30.80 5.18
N ALA A 236 2.67 29.73 4.91
CA ALA A 236 2.09 28.40 4.72
C ALA A 236 1.40 27.88 5.99
N GLN A 237 1.98 28.14 7.18
CA GLN A 237 1.36 27.78 8.44
C GLN A 237 0.08 28.59 8.71
N GLN A 238 0.07 29.87 8.35
CA GLN A 238 -1.13 30.70 8.47
C GLN A 238 -2.24 30.24 7.53
N GLN A 239 -1.93 29.89 6.29
CA GLN A 239 -2.89 29.30 5.34
C GLN A 239 -3.48 28.01 5.88
N ARG A 240 -2.67 27.17 6.56
CA ARG A 240 -3.17 25.95 7.24
C ARG A 240 -4.20 26.29 8.31
N LEU A 241 -3.94 27.28 9.17
CA LEU A 241 -4.90 27.73 10.20
C LEU A 241 -6.20 28.22 9.57
N ASP A 242 -6.12 28.94 8.46
CA ASP A 242 -7.26 29.50 7.75
C ASP A 242 -8.13 28.43 7.07
N LEU A 243 -7.55 27.25 6.77
CA LEU A 243 -8.27 26.12 6.22
C LEU A 243 -8.98 25.24 7.26
N LEU A 244 -8.56 25.26 8.53
CA LEU A 244 -9.14 24.40 9.56
C LEU A 244 -10.66 24.56 9.74
N PRO A 245 -11.26 25.76 9.70
CA PRO A 245 -12.71 25.91 9.77
C PRO A 245 -13.44 25.27 8.58
N LEU A 246 -12.84 25.34 7.38
CA LEU A 246 -13.38 24.71 6.18
C LEU A 246 -13.35 23.16 6.29
N VAL A 247 -12.23 22.60 6.81
CA VAL A 247 -12.13 21.16 7.12
C VAL A 247 -13.18 20.75 8.15
N ALA A 248 -13.43 21.57 9.19
CA ALA A 248 -14.48 21.31 10.18
C ALA A 248 -15.87 21.23 9.53
N THR A 249 -16.21 22.18 8.65
CA THR A 249 -17.47 22.20 7.91
C THR A 249 -17.60 20.98 7.01
N PHE A 250 -16.52 20.60 6.32
CA PHE A 250 -16.52 19.40 5.48
C PHE A 250 -16.75 18.13 6.31
N ARG A 251 -16.06 17.95 7.44
CA ARG A 251 -16.24 16.80 8.35
C ARG A 251 -17.68 16.75 8.88
N GLN A 252 -18.21 17.88 9.33
CA GLN A 252 -19.60 17.96 9.76
C GLN A 252 -20.56 17.52 8.64
N ARG A 253 -20.33 17.97 7.40
CA ARG A 253 -21.16 17.56 6.26
C ARG A 253 -21.09 16.08 5.95
N MET A 254 -19.92 15.47 6.07
CA MET A 254 -19.75 14.02 5.94
C MET A 254 -20.53 13.25 7.02
N ASP A 255 -20.49 13.72 8.26
CA ASP A 255 -21.22 13.12 9.39
C ASP A 255 -22.75 13.27 9.22
N GLU A 256 -23.25 14.45 8.80
CA GLU A 256 -24.67 14.67 8.50
C GLU A 256 -25.20 13.72 7.41
N LEU A 257 -24.39 13.40 6.41
CA LEU A 257 -24.71 12.47 5.33
C LEU A 257 -24.51 11.00 5.73
N ASN A 258 -23.98 10.75 6.91
CA ASN A 258 -23.59 9.43 7.40
C ASN A 258 -22.69 8.68 6.40
N VAL A 259 -21.64 9.34 5.91
CA VAL A 259 -20.68 8.78 4.96
C VAL A 259 -19.26 8.91 5.46
N MET A 260 -18.39 8.01 5.02
CA MET A 260 -16.97 8.02 5.38
C MET A 260 -16.09 7.51 4.24
N THR A 261 -14.81 7.85 4.28
CA THR A 261 -13.78 7.27 3.40
C THR A 261 -13.13 6.05 4.06
N PHE A 262 -12.36 5.27 3.29
CA PHE A 262 -11.53 4.20 3.86
C PHE A 262 -10.49 4.73 4.87
N GLY A 263 -9.91 5.91 4.61
CA GLY A 263 -8.98 6.56 5.55
C GLY A 263 -9.67 6.87 6.89
N GLN A 264 -10.85 7.48 6.85
CA GLN A 264 -11.64 7.77 8.04
C GLN A 264 -12.07 6.50 8.79
N GLN A 265 -12.46 5.43 8.06
CA GLN A 265 -12.75 4.14 8.68
C GLN A 265 -11.54 3.59 9.47
N MET A 266 -10.34 3.69 8.90
CA MET A 266 -9.10 3.28 9.54
C MET A 266 -8.79 4.12 10.78
N SER A 267 -8.91 5.44 10.69
CA SER A 267 -8.68 6.36 11.82
C SER A 267 -9.64 6.09 12.97
N ARG A 268 -10.92 5.90 12.65
CA ARG A 268 -11.96 5.57 13.65
C ARG A 268 -11.70 4.22 14.33
N ALA A 269 -11.25 3.20 13.57
CA ALA A 269 -10.84 1.93 14.16
C ALA A 269 -9.65 2.10 15.11
N ALA A 270 -8.64 2.90 14.72
CA ALA A 270 -7.49 3.19 15.56
C ALA A 270 -7.87 3.94 16.86
N GLU A 271 -8.75 4.94 16.76
CA GLU A 271 -9.27 5.68 17.93
C GLU A 271 -10.10 4.79 18.86
N LEU A 272 -10.93 3.89 18.33
CA LEU A 272 -11.71 2.94 19.11
C LEU A 272 -10.82 2.05 19.96
N VAL A 273 -9.79 1.47 19.36
CA VAL A 273 -8.91 0.53 20.08
C VAL A 273 -7.96 1.26 21.05
N ASP A 274 -7.62 2.52 20.78
CA ASP A 274 -6.83 3.36 21.69
C ASP A 274 -7.62 3.72 22.95
N ARG A 275 -8.91 4.06 22.81
CA ARG A 275 -9.78 4.47 23.91
C ARG A 275 -10.38 3.31 24.70
N HIS A 276 -10.48 2.12 24.12
CA HIS A 276 -11.20 0.98 24.66
C HIS A 276 -10.30 -0.27 24.69
N ALA A 277 -9.53 -0.43 25.77
CA ALA A 277 -8.58 -1.54 25.96
C ALA A 277 -9.25 -2.93 25.88
N GLU A 278 -10.53 -3.02 26.26
CA GLU A 278 -11.35 -4.24 26.17
C GLU A 278 -11.48 -4.79 24.73
N ILE A 279 -11.39 -3.94 23.71
CA ILE A 279 -11.38 -4.37 22.31
C ILE A 279 -10.10 -5.18 22.04
N GLY A 280 -8.94 -4.66 22.46
CA GLY A 280 -7.67 -5.37 22.34
C GLY A 280 -7.71 -6.73 23.08
N ASP A 281 -8.26 -6.76 24.28
CA ASP A 281 -8.43 -8.00 25.05
C ASP A 281 -9.32 -9.03 24.34
N ALA A 282 -10.43 -8.59 23.75
CA ALA A 282 -11.33 -9.47 23.01
C ALA A 282 -10.62 -10.07 21.78
N HIS A 283 -9.88 -9.24 21.03
CA HIS A 283 -9.13 -9.67 19.85
C HIS A 283 -7.98 -10.63 20.20
N ARG A 284 -7.23 -10.39 21.28
CA ARG A 284 -6.17 -11.31 21.76
C ARG A 284 -6.71 -12.65 22.27
N ARG A 285 -7.91 -12.67 22.85
CA ARG A 285 -8.59 -13.95 23.19
C ARG A 285 -9.00 -14.72 21.94
N ARG A 286 -9.43 -14.03 20.89
CA ARG A 286 -9.85 -14.65 19.62
C ARG A 286 -8.66 -15.10 18.79
N PHE A 287 -7.63 -14.28 18.66
CA PHE A 287 -6.48 -14.52 17.79
C PHE A 287 -5.21 -14.68 18.63
N ARG A 288 -4.58 -15.86 18.52
CA ARG A 288 -3.33 -16.20 19.21
C ARG A 288 -2.11 -16.07 18.29
N VAL A 289 -2.35 -16.06 16.97
CA VAL A 289 -1.33 -15.87 15.94
C VAL A 289 -1.80 -14.79 14.98
N VAL A 290 -0.99 -13.75 14.85
CA VAL A 290 -1.23 -12.62 13.93
C VAL A 290 -0.07 -12.53 12.94
N MET A 291 -0.39 -12.59 11.65
CA MET A 291 0.55 -12.50 10.54
C MET A 291 0.31 -11.20 9.80
N LEU A 292 1.32 -10.32 9.76
CA LEU A 292 1.26 -8.99 9.13
C LEU A 292 2.14 -9.00 7.88
N ASP A 293 1.52 -9.06 6.70
CA ASP A 293 2.24 -9.06 5.42
C ASP A 293 2.39 -7.65 4.86
N GLU A 294 3.46 -7.42 4.10
CA GLU A 294 3.85 -6.14 3.49
C GLU A 294 3.83 -4.98 4.51
N TYR A 295 4.36 -5.23 5.72
CA TYR A 295 4.29 -4.28 6.83
C TYR A 295 5.00 -2.95 6.56
N GLN A 296 5.94 -2.89 5.60
CA GLN A 296 6.58 -1.66 5.14
C GLN A 296 5.62 -0.66 4.48
N ASP A 297 4.46 -1.13 4.00
CA ASP A 297 3.46 -0.30 3.33
C ASP A 297 2.35 0.18 4.30
N THR A 298 2.45 -0.14 5.58
CA THR A 298 1.48 0.33 6.59
C THR A 298 1.65 1.82 6.88
N GLY A 299 0.53 2.52 7.04
CA GLY A 299 0.49 3.91 7.50
C GLY A 299 0.54 4.02 9.03
N HIS A 300 0.60 5.26 9.52
CA HIS A 300 0.65 5.52 10.96
C HIS A 300 -0.61 5.01 11.71
N THR A 301 -1.80 5.27 11.19
CA THR A 301 -3.07 4.80 11.76
C THR A 301 -3.16 3.29 11.86
N GLN A 302 -2.72 2.58 10.82
CA GLN A 302 -2.67 1.11 10.83
C GLN A 302 -1.69 0.60 11.90
N ARG A 303 -0.52 1.22 12.01
CA ARG A 303 0.47 0.91 13.04
C ARG A 303 -0.10 1.11 14.45
N VAL A 304 -0.76 2.25 14.70
CA VAL A 304 -1.37 2.57 16.00
C VAL A 304 -2.44 1.54 16.34
N MET A 305 -3.37 1.27 15.41
CA MET A 305 -4.41 0.24 15.59
C MET A 305 -3.81 -1.11 15.98
N LEU A 306 -2.82 -1.58 15.20
CA LEU A 306 -2.20 -2.90 15.46
C LEU A 306 -1.43 -2.95 16.78
N ARG A 307 -0.75 -1.86 17.15
CA ARG A 307 -0.05 -1.75 18.41
C ARG A 307 -1.00 -1.85 19.61
N TRP A 308 -2.14 -1.18 19.58
CA TRP A 308 -3.14 -1.24 20.65
C TRP A 308 -3.86 -2.59 20.71
N LEU A 309 -4.12 -3.20 19.56
CA LEU A 309 -4.73 -4.54 19.52
C LEU A 309 -3.80 -5.63 20.03
N PHE A 310 -2.55 -5.65 19.57
CA PHE A 310 -1.67 -6.82 19.65
C PHE A 310 -0.26 -6.52 20.20
N GLY A 311 0.08 -5.25 20.44
CA GLY A 311 1.42 -4.80 20.83
C GLY A 311 1.58 -4.51 22.31
N GLY A 312 2.68 -3.77 22.62
CA GLY A 312 2.96 -3.29 23.98
C GLY A 312 3.39 -4.36 25.01
N GLY A 313 3.64 -5.60 24.55
CA GLY A 313 4.03 -6.69 25.48
C GLY A 313 2.94 -7.13 26.45
N VAL A 314 1.67 -6.77 26.19
CA VAL A 314 0.53 -7.06 27.11
C VAL A 314 0.19 -8.55 27.20
N ASP A 315 0.52 -9.33 26.19
CA ASP A 315 0.25 -10.78 26.16
C ASP A 315 1.50 -11.53 25.67
N PRO A 316 2.28 -12.14 26.54
CA PRO A 316 3.52 -12.82 26.19
C PRO A 316 3.31 -14.09 25.35
N ASP A 317 2.10 -14.66 25.37
CA ASP A 317 1.77 -15.89 24.63
C ASP A 317 1.23 -15.57 23.22
N LEU A 318 1.06 -14.29 22.88
CA LEU A 318 0.61 -13.85 21.56
C LEU A 318 1.76 -13.88 20.57
N THR A 319 1.59 -14.61 19.47
CA THR A 319 2.56 -14.64 18.37
C THR A 319 2.19 -13.61 17.30
N VAL A 320 3.02 -12.57 17.13
CA VAL A 320 2.85 -11.57 16.07
C VAL A 320 4.05 -11.63 15.13
N THR A 321 3.85 -11.95 13.86
CA THR A 321 4.93 -11.99 12.87
C THR A 321 4.67 -10.95 11.80
N ALA A 322 5.48 -9.89 11.78
CA ALA A 322 5.47 -8.92 10.69
C ALA A 322 6.52 -9.28 9.64
N VAL A 323 6.12 -9.24 8.38
CA VAL A 323 6.99 -9.52 7.24
C VAL A 323 6.99 -8.33 6.31
N GLY A 324 8.16 -7.92 5.83
CA GLY A 324 8.27 -6.79 4.93
C GLY A 324 9.67 -6.60 4.37
N ASP A 325 9.78 -5.67 3.42
CA ASP A 325 11.05 -5.25 2.83
C ASP A 325 11.09 -3.72 2.75
N PRO A 326 11.92 -3.04 3.55
CA PRO A 326 11.99 -1.58 3.52
C PRO A 326 12.43 -1.02 2.16
N MET A 327 13.13 -1.83 1.34
CA MET A 327 13.51 -1.44 -0.02
C MET A 327 12.34 -1.54 -1.03
N GLN A 328 11.20 -2.12 -0.63
CA GLN A 328 9.98 -2.22 -1.42
C GLN A 328 8.84 -1.32 -0.91
N SER A 329 9.12 -0.37 -0.02
CA SER A 329 8.13 0.61 0.43
C SER A 329 7.84 1.62 -0.68
N ILE A 330 6.70 1.47 -1.35
CA ILE A 330 6.30 2.27 -2.52
C ILE A 330 5.02 3.09 -2.31
N TYR A 331 4.40 3.01 -1.13
CA TYR A 331 3.15 3.70 -0.80
C TYR A 331 3.34 4.92 0.11
N GLY A 332 4.51 5.57 0.06
CA GLY A 332 4.77 6.81 0.81
C GLY A 332 3.74 7.93 0.54
N PHE A 333 3.21 8.01 -0.69
CA PHE A 333 2.15 8.94 -1.06
C PHE A 333 0.77 8.62 -0.43
N ARG A 334 0.63 7.46 0.22
CA ARG A 334 -0.54 7.05 1.03
C ARG A 334 -0.25 7.07 2.52
N GLY A 335 0.79 7.75 2.96
CA GLY A 335 1.16 7.82 4.37
C GLY A 335 1.96 6.61 4.89
N ALA A 336 2.38 5.69 4.03
CA ALA A 336 3.28 4.61 4.43
C ALA A 336 4.66 5.18 4.79
N THR A 337 5.28 4.60 5.81
CA THR A 337 6.60 5.02 6.28
C THR A 337 7.51 3.81 6.42
N ALA A 338 8.63 3.78 5.69
CA ALA A 338 9.61 2.69 5.78
C ALA A 338 10.14 2.47 7.21
N SER A 339 10.10 3.52 8.05
CA SER A 339 10.45 3.42 9.48
C SER A 339 9.51 2.52 10.28
N ASN A 340 8.28 2.25 9.81
CA ASN A 340 7.34 1.37 10.51
C ASN A 340 7.90 -0.04 10.72
N LEU A 341 8.71 -0.55 9.78
CA LEU A 341 9.42 -1.82 9.98
C LEU A 341 10.40 -1.78 11.16
N SER A 342 11.13 -0.69 11.33
CA SER A 342 12.07 -0.56 12.46
C SER A 342 11.33 -0.36 13.79
N THR A 343 10.25 0.42 13.80
CA THR A 343 9.43 0.69 14.97
C THR A 343 8.59 -0.51 15.41
N PHE A 344 8.31 -1.48 14.52
CA PHE A 344 7.65 -2.73 14.90
C PHE A 344 8.30 -3.39 16.12
N ARG A 345 9.62 -3.42 16.15
CA ARG A 345 10.35 -4.09 17.23
C ARG A 345 10.13 -3.47 18.61
N THR A 346 9.90 -2.17 18.66
CA THR A 346 9.60 -1.43 19.90
C THR A 346 8.10 -1.39 20.21
N ASP A 347 7.24 -1.43 19.19
CA ASP A 347 5.79 -1.51 19.36
C ASP A 347 5.35 -2.89 19.87
N PHE A 348 6.12 -3.93 19.52
CA PHE A 348 5.86 -5.33 19.87
C PHE A 348 7.07 -5.94 20.60
N PRO A 349 7.40 -5.50 21.81
CA PRO A 349 8.57 -5.98 22.54
C PRO A 349 8.36 -7.41 23.07
N VAL A 350 9.48 -8.09 23.37
CA VAL A 350 9.52 -9.35 24.12
C VAL A 350 10.05 -9.04 25.53
N GLY A 351 9.18 -8.93 26.49
CA GLY A 351 9.53 -8.35 27.79
C GLY A 351 10.01 -6.90 27.61
N ASP A 352 11.21 -6.60 28.10
CA ASP A 352 11.83 -5.27 27.97
C ASP A 352 12.70 -5.12 26.71
N GLU A 353 12.86 -6.19 25.92
CA GLU A 353 13.72 -6.20 24.75
C GLU A 353 12.93 -6.00 23.45
N PRO A 354 13.49 -5.30 22.47
CA PRO A 354 12.88 -5.18 21.15
C PRO A 354 12.68 -6.55 20.49
N ALA A 355 11.55 -6.73 19.76
CA ALA A 355 11.28 -7.98 19.05
C ALA A 355 12.48 -8.45 18.20
N PRO A 356 12.74 -9.76 18.14
CA PRO A 356 13.82 -10.30 17.33
C PRO A 356 13.61 -9.97 15.84
N LYS A 357 14.74 -9.77 15.14
CA LYS A 357 14.77 -9.51 13.70
C LYS A 357 15.37 -10.71 12.99
N LEU A 358 14.59 -11.35 12.14
CA LEU A 358 14.97 -12.45 11.26
C LEU A 358 15.09 -11.95 9.82
N GLN A 359 15.84 -12.64 8.97
CA GLN A 359 16.05 -12.19 7.59
C GLN A 359 15.99 -13.35 6.60
N LEU A 360 15.31 -13.12 5.46
CA LEU A 360 15.30 -14.02 4.31
C LEU A 360 16.06 -13.34 3.16
N THR A 361 17.22 -13.88 2.82
CA THR A 361 18.15 -13.25 1.85
C THR A 361 18.29 -14.03 0.55
N THR A 362 17.73 -15.25 0.47
CA THR A 362 17.82 -16.09 -0.72
C THR A 362 16.65 -15.83 -1.65
N SER A 363 16.88 -15.20 -2.81
CA SER A 363 15.88 -14.96 -3.83
C SER A 363 15.74 -16.16 -4.78
N TRP A 364 14.51 -16.62 -4.96
CA TRP A 364 14.16 -17.73 -5.86
C TRP A 364 13.57 -17.24 -7.19
N ARG A 365 13.44 -15.93 -7.35
CA ARG A 365 12.79 -15.29 -8.49
C ARG A 365 13.80 -14.73 -9.49
N ASN A 366 14.80 -14.01 -8.98
CA ASN A 366 15.64 -13.16 -9.79
C ASN A 366 16.98 -13.82 -10.13
N PRO A 367 17.49 -13.64 -11.37
CA PRO A 367 18.83 -14.06 -11.74
C PRO A 367 19.91 -13.28 -10.98
N PRO A 368 21.15 -13.84 -10.86
CA PRO A 368 22.23 -13.22 -10.10
C PRO A 368 22.51 -11.76 -10.50
N ARG A 369 22.59 -11.44 -11.79
CA ARG A 369 22.90 -10.08 -12.28
C ARG A 369 21.86 -9.04 -11.90
N VAL A 370 20.57 -9.42 -11.86
CA VAL A 370 19.50 -8.54 -11.37
C VAL A 370 19.67 -8.28 -9.88
N LEU A 371 20.08 -9.31 -9.11
CA LEU A 371 20.35 -9.16 -7.68
C LEU A 371 21.58 -8.30 -7.41
N ASP A 372 22.63 -8.40 -8.24
CA ASP A 372 23.81 -7.56 -8.12
C ASP A 372 23.44 -6.08 -8.28
N LEU A 373 22.63 -5.74 -9.30
CA LEU A 373 22.12 -4.39 -9.46
C LEU A 373 21.24 -3.96 -8.28
N ALA A 374 20.32 -4.80 -7.84
CA ALA A 374 19.43 -4.51 -6.71
C ALA A 374 20.23 -4.28 -5.42
N ASN A 375 21.26 -5.10 -5.16
CA ASN A 375 22.16 -4.93 -4.03
C ASN A 375 22.95 -3.61 -4.11
N ALA A 376 23.47 -3.25 -5.29
CA ALA A 376 24.17 -1.99 -5.49
C ALA A 376 23.25 -0.76 -5.27
N VAL A 377 22.02 -0.81 -5.75
CA VAL A 377 21.01 0.24 -5.48
C VAL A 377 20.66 0.31 -3.99
N SER A 378 20.53 -0.84 -3.32
CA SER A 378 20.30 -0.90 -1.88
C SER A 378 21.47 -0.33 -1.08
N ASP A 379 22.73 -0.61 -1.48
CA ASP A 379 23.91 -0.04 -0.84
C ASP A 379 23.94 1.48 -0.97
N TRP A 380 23.65 1.99 -2.15
CA TRP A 380 23.57 3.42 -2.39
C TRP A 380 22.43 4.09 -1.59
N SER A 381 21.26 3.50 -1.59
CA SER A 381 20.08 4.04 -0.89
C SER A 381 20.24 4.04 0.63
N LEU A 382 20.98 3.06 1.18
CA LEU A 382 21.25 2.96 2.61
C LEU A 382 22.54 3.71 3.01
N GLU A 383 23.24 4.35 2.07
CA GLU A 383 24.58 4.93 2.25
C GLU A 383 25.55 3.90 2.89
N TRP A 384 25.38 2.61 2.52
CA TRP A 384 26.11 1.51 3.12
C TRP A 384 27.43 1.26 2.40
N ASN A 385 28.53 1.65 3.05
CA ASN A 385 29.88 1.53 2.52
C ASN A 385 30.75 0.51 3.29
N ARG A 386 30.15 -0.35 4.12
CA ARG A 386 30.85 -1.37 4.92
C ARG A 386 30.78 -2.72 4.22
N GLU A 387 31.83 -3.52 4.34
CA GLU A 387 31.85 -4.90 3.86
C GLU A 387 31.03 -5.85 4.76
N ASP A 388 30.93 -5.52 6.06
CA ASP A 388 30.19 -6.30 7.05
C ASP A 388 28.69 -6.02 6.98
N ASP A 389 27.90 -7.03 6.65
CA ASP A 389 26.43 -6.99 6.59
C ASP A 389 25.76 -7.27 7.94
N THR A 390 26.50 -7.51 9.03
CA THR A 390 25.94 -7.97 10.30
C THR A 390 24.90 -6.99 10.88
N ASN A 391 25.19 -5.68 10.80
CA ASN A 391 24.30 -4.63 11.30
C ASN A 391 23.51 -3.92 10.21
N ARG A 392 23.54 -4.45 8.98
CA ARG A 392 22.81 -3.85 7.86
C ARG A 392 21.29 -3.96 8.06
N PRO A 393 20.51 -2.89 7.82
CA PRO A 393 19.06 -2.93 7.93
C PRO A 393 18.43 -4.02 7.05
N VAL A 394 18.94 -4.17 5.81
CA VAL A 394 18.55 -5.20 4.86
C VAL A 394 19.82 -5.84 4.31
N ARG A 395 20.01 -7.14 4.54
CA ARG A 395 21.18 -7.88 4.02
C ARG A 395 21.11 -8.00 2.50
N ARG A 396 22.28 -8.17 1.87
CA ARG A 396 22.38 -8.43 0.43
C ARG A 396 21.66 -9.72 0.05
N LEU A 397 20.99 -9.70 -1.11
CA LEU A 397 20.29 -10.86 -1.64
C LEU A 397 21.24 -11.75 -2.44
N SER A 398 21.04 -13.06 -2.35
CA SER A 398 21.72 -14.07 -3.16
C SER A 398 20.71 -14.90 -3.94
N ALA A 399 21.09 -15.40 -5.11
CA ALA A 399 20.26 -16.29 -5.90
C ALA A 399 20.16 -17.68 -5.26
N GLY A 400 18.94 -18.19 -5.10
CA GLY A 400 18.68 -19.53 -4.55
C GLY A 400 18.82 -20.66 -5.57
N ARG A 401 18.86 -20.30 -6.84
CA ARG A 401 19.08 -21.22 -7.97
C ARG A 401 19.81 -20.48 -9.08
N ASP A 402 20.54 -21.21 -9.87
CA ASP A 402 21.12 -20.69 -11.10
C ASP A 402 19.99 -20.52 -12.12
N ILE A 403 19.47 -19.29 -12.22
CA ILE A 403 18.50 -18.93 -13.23
C ILE A 403 19.32 -18.33 -14.37
N PRO A 404 19.30 -18.94 -15.57
CA PRO A 404 19.88 -18.31 -16.74
C PRO A 404 19.27 -16.90 -16.87
N GLY A 405 20.07 -15.90 -16.89
CA GLY A 405 19.63 -14.53 -17.04
C GLY A 405 20.52 -13.82 -18.03
N GLU A 406 19.92 -13.06 -18.90
CA GLU A 406 20.63 -12.13 -19.77
C GLU A 406 21.21 -10.96 -18.98
N ASP A 407 22.04 -10.17 -19.64
CA ASP A 407 22.62 -8.98 -19.08
C ASP A 407 21.57 -7.95 -18.69
N VAL A 408 21.75 -7.30 -17.57
CA VAL A 408 21.01 -6.08 -17.25
C VAL A 408 21.50 -4.99 -18.19
N ARG A 409 20.62 -4.47 -19.04
CA ARG A 409 20.92 -3.44 -20.03
C ARG A 409 20.54 -2.08 -19.48
N VAL A 410 21.39 -1.09 -19.70
CA VAL A 410 21.12 0.32 -19.36
C VAL A 410 21.26 1.13 -20.65
N ALA A 411 20.27 1.99 -20.91
CA ALA A 411 20.28 2.87 -22.07
C ALA A 411 19.95 4.31 -21.64
N TRP A 412 20.56 5.26 -22.31
CA TRP A 412 20.34 6.69 -22.06
C TRP A 412 20.10 7.40 -23.40
N PHE A 413 19.02 8.16 -23.47
CA PHE A 413 18.62 8.83 -24.70
C PHE A 413 18.48 10.34 -24.47
N ASP A 414 18.77 11.11 -25.50
CA ASP A 414 18.57 12.56 -25.55
C ASP A 414 17.11 12.95 -25.88
N ARG A 415 16.32 12.00 -26.40
CA ARG A 415 14.93 12.20 -26.82
C ARG A 415 14.07 11.03 -26.37
N ARG A 416 12.86 11.37 -25.94
CA ARG A 416 11.88 10.39 -25.46
C ARG A 416 11.38 9.43 -26.55
N ASP A 417 11.20 9.89 -27.77
CA ASP A 417 10.78 9.04 -28.87
C ASP A 417 11.79 7.92 -29.14
N ARG A 418 13.10 8.21 -29.04
CA ARG A 418 14.16 7.19 -29.17
C ARG A 418 14.15 6.17 -28.03
N GLU A 419 13.85 6.62 -26.81
CA GLU A 419 13.68 5.73 -25.66
C GLU A 419 12.52 4.77 -25.91
N VAL A 420 11.35 5.31 -26.31
CA VAL A 420 10.15 4.53 -26.62
C VAL A 420 10.42 3.50 -27.72
N ASP A 421 11.03 3.92 -28.82
CA ASP A 421 11.37 3.04 -29.94
C ASP A 421 12.33 1.93 -29.50
N TRP A 422 13.37 2.26 -28.73
CA TRP A 422 14.33 1.28 -28.26
C TRP A 422 13.68 0.22 -27.35
N VAL A 423 12.83 0.63 -26.40
CA VAL A 423 12.11 -0.30 -25.51
C VAL A 423 11.21 -1.21 -26.34
N ALA A 424 10.48 -0.65 -27.30
CA ALA A 424 9.58 -1.40 -28.15
C ALA A 424 10.33 -2.37 -29.09
N ASP A 425 11.49 -1.98 -29.63
CA ASP A 425 12.33 -2.83 -30.48
C ASP A 425 12.91 -4.02 -29.70
N GLN A 426 13.39 -3.79 -28.45
CA GLN A 426 13.91 -4.86 -27.60
C GLN A 426 12.82 -5.90 -27.30
N LEU A 427 11.65 -5.46 -26.82
CA LEU A 427 10.55 -6.37 -26.49
C LEU A 427 9.98 -7.08 -27.72
N ALA A 428 9.91 -6.40 -28.86
CA ALA A 428 9.46 -7.03 -30.11
C ALA A 428 10.45 -8.09 -30.63
N ALA A 429 11.75 -7.91 -30.39
CA ALA A 429 12.74 -8.90 -30.72
C ALA A 429 12.59 -10.16 -29.86
N GLU A 430 12.48 -9.98 -28.56
CA GLU A 430 12.29 -11.09 -27.60
C GLU A 430 10.96 -11.82 -27.82
N TYR A 431 9.88 -11.08 -28.13
CA TYR A 431 8.58 -11.67 -28.44
C TYR A 431 8.62 -12.52 -29.71
N ARG A 432 9.32 -12.06 -30.76
CA ARG A 432 9.52 -12.84 -31.99
C ARG A 432 10.31 -14.12 -31.74
N GLU A 433 11.44 -14.02 -31.02
CA GLU A 433 12.26 -15.17 -30.67
C GLU A 433 11.46 -16.23 -29.89
N PHE A 434 10.67 -15.78 -28.90
CA PHE A 434 9.77 -16.65 -28.15
C PHE A 434 8.73 -17.31 -29.05
N SER A 435 8.14 -16.57 -29.98
CA SER A 435 7.10 -17.05 -30.90
C SER A 435 7.67 -18.08 -31.90
N ASP A 436 8.89 -17.84 -32.39
CA ASP A 436 9.60 -18.76 -33.29
C ASP A 436 9.98 -20.06 -32.57
N ASP A 437 10.48 -19.99 -31.33
CA ASP A 437 10.79 -21.14 -30.48
C ASP A 437 9.54 -21.97 -30.16
N LEU A 438 8.43 -21.29 -29.87
CA LEU A 438 7.14 -21.93 -29.63
C LEU A 438 6.63 -22.68 -30.86
N ALA A 439 6.80 -22.10 -32.05
CA ALA A 439 6.42 -22.73 -33.31
C ALA A 439 7.30 -23.92 -33.68
N ALA A 440 8.59 -23.85 -33.31
CA ALA A 440 9.55 -24.94 -33.55
C ALA A 440 9.38 -26.16 -32.61
N THR A 441 8.63 -26.03 -31.51
CA THR A 441 8.47 -27.08 -30.48
C THR A 441 7.00 -27.52 -30.35
N PRO A 442 6.40 -28.20 -31.36
CA PRO A 442 5.01 -28.63 -31.32
C PRO A 442 4.80 -29.70 -30.24
N GLY A 443 3.87 -29.47 -29.31
CA GLY A 443 3.41 -30.46 -28.31
C GLY A 443 3.85 -30.19 -26.87
N ASN A 444 4.96 -29.52 -26.61
CA ASN A 444 5.44 -29.19 -25.25
C ASN A 444 5.20 -27.71 -24.86
N GLY A 445 4.61 -26.92 -25.76
CA GLY A 445 4.54 -25.46 -25.60
C GLY A 445 3.20 -24.90 -25.11
N ARG A 446 2.17 -25.72 -24.86
CA ARG A 446 0.83 -25.22 -24.53
C ARG A 446 0.74 -24.41 -23.22
N ASP A 447 1.70 -24.60 -22.31
CA ASP A 447 1.75 -23.89 -21.02
C ASP A 447 2.81 -22.79 -20.96
N ARG A 448 3.56 -22.55 -22.06
CA ARG A 448 4.55 -21.46 -22.11
C ARG A 448 3.89 -20.17 -22.56
N GLN A 449 4.00 -19.13 -21.75
CA GLN A 449 3.51 -17.80 -22.06
C GLN A 449 4.67 -16.82 -22.04
N PHE A 450 4.69 -15.92 -23.02
CA PHE A 450 5.56 -14.76 -22.97
C PHE A 450 5.04 -13.80 -21.90
N THR A 451 5.89 -13.48 -20.94
CA THR A 451 5.54 -12.53 -19.88
C THR A 451 6.62 -11.46 -19.82
N ALA A 452 6.22 -10.22 -20.03
CA ALA A 452 7.07 -9.04 -19.93
C ALA A 452 6.28 -7.89 -19.31
N ALA A 453 6.97 -6.93 -18.70
CA ALA A 453 6.33 -5.75 -18.17
C ALA A 453 7.20 -4.51 -18.43
N VAL A 454 6.56 -3.41 -18.79
CA VAL A 454 7.17 -2.09 -18.84
C VAL A 454 6.62 -1.24 -17.71
N LEU A 455 7.48 -0.81 -16.80
CA LEU A 455 7.13 0.04 -15.68
C LEU A 455 7.53 1.48 -16.00
N VAL A 456 6.57 2.40 -15.86
CA VAL A 456 6.76 3.82 -16.14
C VAL A 456 6.63 4.65 -14.88
N ARG A 457 7.31 5.79 -14.83
CA ARG A 457 7.24 6.71 -13.68
C ARG A 457 5.91 7.47 -13.61
N ARG A 458 5.29 7.75 -14.76
CA ARG A 458 4.02 8.49 -14.88
C ARG A 458 3.09 7.74 -15.82
N ASN A 459 1.80 7.73 -15.51
CA ASN A 459 0.80 7.08 -16.36
C ASN A 459 0.78 7.63 -17.80
N ALA A 460 1.03 8.93 -17.98
CA ALA A 460 1.13 9.57 -19.30
C ALA A 460 2.26 9.00 -20.19
N ASP A 461 3.25 8.32 -19.59
CA ASP A 461 4.37 7.72 -20.31
C ASP A 461 4.02 6.33 -20.87
N ALA A 462 2.92 5.73 -20.43
CA ALA A 462 2.54 4.38 -20.84
C ALA A 462 1.98 4.32 -22.27
N LEU A 463 1.12 5.27 -22.67
CA LEU A 463 0.45 5.24 -23.97
C LEU A 463 1.41 5.26 -25.17
N PRO A 464 2.44 6.12 -25.22
CA PRO A 464 3.40 6.09 -26.33
C PRO A 464 4.14 4.76 -26.48
N ILE A 465 4.45 4.09 -25.34
CA ILE A 465 5.12 2.77 -25.35
C ILE A 465 4.14 1.69 -25.82
N HIS A 466 2.91 1.72 -25.33
CA HIS A 466 1.84 0.83 -25.80
C HIS A 466 1.68 0.89 -27.30
N ASP A 467 1.52 2.09 -27.88
CA ASP A 467 1.30 2.28 -29.31
C ASP A 467 2.51 1.81 -30.13
N ALA A 468 3.72 2.05 -29.64
CA ALA A 468 4.94 1.59 -30.28
C ALA A 468 5.07 0.05 -30.28
N LEU A 469 4.64 -0.62 -29.22
CA LEU A 469 4.62 -2.09 -29.12
C LEU A 469 3.54 -2.69 -30.04
N VAL A 470 2.33 -2.13 -30.04
CA VAL A 470 1.24 -2.55 -30.92
C VAL A 470 1.64 -2.40 -32.39
N ALA A 471 2.29 -1.28 -32.76
CA ALA A 471 2.80 -1.05 -34.12
C ALA A 471 3.84 -2.10 -34.56
N ARG A 472 4.51 -2.76 -33.60
CA ARG A 472 5.48 -3.85 -33.84
C ARG A 472 4.89 -5.26 -33.72
N GLY A 473 3.56 -5.36 -33.54
CA GLY A 473 2.84 -6.63 -33.47
C GLY A 473 2.98 -7.36 -32.13
N VAL A 474 3.40 -6.67 -31.07
CA VAL A 474 3.44 -7.24 -29.72
C VAL A 474 2.07 -7.06 -29.06
N PRO A 475 1.40 -8.13 -28.57
CA PRO A 475 0.17 -7.99 -27.82
C PRO A 475 0.46 -7.32 -26.47
N VAL A 476 -0.27 -6.26 -26.15
CA VAL A 476 -0.04 -5.43 -24.97
C VAL A 476 -1.35 -5.21 -24.22
N GLU A 477 -1.29 -5.35 -22.89
CA GLU A 477 -2.34 -4.95 -21.98
C GLU A 477 -1.85 -3.79 -21.11
N MET A 478 -2.63 -2.71 -21.02
CA MET A 478 -2.35 -1.59 -20.14
C MET A 478 -3.18 -1.73 -18.85
N THR A 479 -2.52 -1.86 -17.69
CA THR A 479 -3.19 -1.91 -16.38
C THR A 479 -3.75 -0.57 -15.94
N ALA A 480 -3.18 0.54 -16.42
CA ALA A 480 -3.67 1.91 -16.24
C ALA A 480 -3.82 2.53 -17.64
N GLY A 481 -4.87 2.16 -18.36
CA GLY A 481 -5.22 2.75 -19.63
C GLY A 481 -5.67 4.20 -19.51
N PRO A 482 -5.81 4.92 -20.62
CA PRO A 482 -6.49 6.21 -20.63
C PRO A 482 -7.84 6.04 -19.93
N GLY A 483 -8.18 7.00 -19.07
CA GLY A 483 -9.48 6.99 -18.39
C GLY A 483 -10.60 6.91 -19.44
N LEU A 484 -11.76 6.39 -19.05
CA LEU A 484 -12.91 6.31 -19.95
C LEU A 484 -13.22 7.67 -20.61
N LEU A 485 -12.98 8.76 -19.90
CA LEU A 485 -13.17 10.14 -20.38
C LEU A 485 -12.07 10.62 -21.34
N ASP A 486 -10.97 9.90 -21.48
CA ASP A 486 -9.89 10.21 -22.44
C ASP A 486 -10.16 9.59 -23.81
N VAL A 487 -11.09 8.63 -23.89
CA VAL A 487 -11.56 8.07 -25.17
C VAL A 487 -12.29 9.17 -25.94
N PRO A 488 -11.86 9.53 -27.17
CA PRO A 488 -12.38 10.70 -27.87
C PRO A 488 -13.91 10.75 -27.99
N GLU A 489 -14.54 9.62 -28.28
CA GLU A 489 -16.00 9.53 -28.41
C GLU A 489 -16.72 9.75 -27.07
N VAL A 490 -16.16 9.22 -25.98
CA VAL A 490 -16.70 9.40 -24.63
C VAL A 490 -16.50 10.83 -24.15
N ALA A 491 -15.33 11.40 -24.44
CA ALA A 491 -15.01 12.79 -24.13
C ALA A 491 -15.94 13.77 -24.87
N ASP A 492 -16.37 13.46 -26.11
CA ASP A 492 -17.33 14.28 -26.84
C ASP A 492 -18.74 14.19 -26.24
N VAL A 493 -19.18 13.00 -25.82
CA VAL A 493 -20.44 12.83 -25.07
C VAL A 493 -20.36 13.59 -23.75
N TYR A 494 -19.27 13.46 -23.01
CA TYR A 494 -19.07 14.16 -21.75
C TYR A 494 -19.05 15.70 -21.93
N ALA A 495 -18.35 16.20 -22.95
CA ALA A 495 -18.35 17.62 -23.27
C ALA A 495 -19.77 18.12 -23.64
N THR A 496 -20.55 17.31 -24.37
CA THR A 496 -21.95 17.63 -24.69
C THR A 496 -22.80 17.77 -23.42
N LEU A 497 -22.66 16.81 -22.49
CA LEU A 497 -23.38 16.87 -21.21
C LEU A 497 -22.97 18.08 -20.37
N ARG A 498 -21.67 18.44 -20.36
CA ARG A 498 -21.17 19.64 -19.66
C ARG A 498 -21.81 20.91 -20.19
N VAL A 499 -21.83 21.12 -21.51
CA VAL A 499 -22.45 22.31 -22.14
C VAL A 499 -23.97 22.36 -21.91
N LEU A 500 -24.64 21.20 -21.81
CA LEU A 500 -26.07 21.16 -21.49
C LEU A 500 -26.37 21.57 -20.03
N VAL A 501 -25.46 21.27 -19.12
CA VAL A 501 -25.59 21.64 -17.70
C VAL A 501 -25.10 23.07 -17.43
N ASP A 502 -23.99 23.44 -18.04
CA ASP A 502 -23.35 24.75 -17.94
C ASP A 502 -23.07 25.31 -19.34
N PRO A 503 -23.96 26.17 -19.87
CA PRO A 503 -23.78 26.79 -21.19
C PRO A 503 -22.55 27.68 -21.30
N ASP A 504 -21.98 28.13 -20.16
CA ASP A 504 -20.78 28.99 -20.11
C ASP A 504 -19.47 28.16 -20.04
N ASP A 505 -19.54 26.83 -20.15
CA ASP A 505 -18.35 25.97 -20.21
C ASP A 505 -17.66 26.08 -21.56
N ASP A 506 -16.85 27.12 -21.72
CA ASP A 506 -16.07 27.40 -22.92
C ASP A 506 -15.15 26.26 -23.33
N ILE A 507 -14.56 25.51 -22.39
CA ILE A 507 -13.63 24.42 -22.66
C ILE A 507 -14.36 23.25 -23.30
N ALA A 508 -15.50 22.86 -22.76
CA ALA A 508 -16.33 21.80 -23.32
C ALA A 508 -16.90 22.20 -24.69
N LEU A 509 -17.33 23.47 -24.84
CA LEU A 509 -17.82 24.01 -26.10
C LEU A 509 -16.73 24.03 -27.17
N LEU A 510 -15.51 24.49 -26.85
CA LEU A 510 -14.37 24.49 -27.78
C LEU A 510 -14.03 23.09 -28.26
N ARG A 511 -14.04 22.10 -27.35
CA ARG A 511 -13.83 20.70 -27.75
C ARG A 511 -14.84 20.25 -28.80
N LEU A 512 -16.11 20.52 -28.61
CA LEU A 512 -17.17 20.15 -29.54
C LEU A 512 -17.02 20.87 -30.89
N LEU A 513 -16.75 22.17 -30.89
CA LEU A 513 -16.61 22.98 -32.10
C LEU A 513 -15.39 22.56 -32.96
N THR A 514 -14.28 22.19 -32.29
CA THR A 514 -13.05 21.75 -32.99
C THR A 514 -13.08 20.26 -33.33
N GLY A 515 -13.97 19.48 -32.73
CA GLY A 515 -14.13 18.04 -32.94
C GLY A 515 -14.55 17.68 -34.36
N VAL A 516 -14.51 16.37 -34.67
CA VAL A 516 -14.74 15.78 -35.98
C VAL A 516 -16.08 16.20 -36.59
N ARG A 517 -17.11 16.43 -35.78
CA ARG A 517 -18.45 16.77 -36.25
C ARG A 517 -18.55 18.18 -36.85
N TRP A 518 -17.90 19.17 -36.24
CA TRP A 518 -18.01 20.58 -36.65
C TRP A 518 -16.77 21.09 -37.33
N SER A 519 -15.58 20.59 -36.97
CA SER A 519 -14.27 20.87 -37.55
C SER A 519 -13.99 22.37 -37.73
N ILE A 520 -14.43 23.22 -36.77
CA ILE A 520 -14.24 24.68 -36.85
C ILE A 520 -12.79 25.00 -36.58
N GLY A 521 -12.14 25.70 -37.53
CA GLY A 521 -10.74 26.09 -37.45
C GLY A 521 -10.46 27.25 -36.52
N ALA A 522 -9.22 27.44 -36.13
CA ALA A 522 -8.77 28.49 -35.20
C ALA A 522 -9.15 29.91 -35.64
N ARG A 523 -9.17 30.19 -36.96
CA ARG A 523 -9.55 31.49 -37.55
C ARG A 523 -11.02 31.81 -37.27
N ASP A 524 -11.89 30.83 -37.46
CA ASP A 524 -13.34 30.99 -37.27
C ASP A 524 -13.69 31.08 -35.79
N LEU A 525 -12.97 30.32 -34.93
CA LEU A 525 -13.08 30.45 -33.45
C LEU A 525 -12.66 31.83 -32.97
N ALA A 526 -11.58 32.40 -33.53
CA ALA A 526 -11.17 33.75 -33.19
C ALA A 526 -12.23 34.81 -33.58
N ALA A 527 -12.87 34.63 -34.77
CA ALA A 527 -13.97 35.49 -35.20
C ALA A 527 -15.20 35.35 -34.30
N LEU A 528 -15.57 34.12 -33.93
CA LEU A 528 -16.66 33.83 -33.01
C LEU A 528 -16.42 34.48 -31.61
N SER A 529 -15.22 34.31 -31.08
CA SER A 529 -14.81 34.94 -29.80
C SER A 529 -14.82 36.47 -29.84
N ALA A 530 -14.38 37.05 -30.98
CA ALA A 530 -14.42 38.52 -31.17
C ALA A 530 -15.88 39.00 -31.21
N ARG A 531 -16.77 38.26 -31.87
CA ARG A 531 -18.21 38.59 -31.93
C ARG A 531 -18.90 38.44 -30.58
N ALA A 532 -18.62 37.39 -29.84
CA ALA A 532 -19.15 37.20 -28.48
C ALA A 532 -18.81 38.39 -27.58
N ARG A 533 -17.54 38.84 -27.59
CA ARG A 533 -17.10 40.06 -26.83
C ARG A 533 -17.77 41.37 -27.25
N GLN A 534 -18.30 41.46 -28.47
CA GLN A 534 -19.04 42.66 -28.91
C GLN A 534 -20.51 42.63 -28.46
N LEU A 535 -21.02 41.46 -28.10
CA LEU A 535 -22.43 41.27 -27.70
C LEU A 535 -22.63 41.22 -26.18
N SER A 536 -21.57 40.87 -25.44
CA SER A 536 -21.51 41.00 -23.97
C SER A 536 -21.04 42.40 -23.58
#